data_a24daa63c95e96de39dd7517fc66252e
#
_entry.id   a24daa63c95e96de39dd7517fc66252e
#
_cell.length_a   1.000
_cell.length_b   1.000
_cell.length_c   1.000
_cell.angle_alpha   90.00
_cell.angle_beta   90.00
_cell.angle_gamma   90.00
#
_symmetry.space_group_name_H-M   'P 1'
#
loop_
_entity.id
_entity.type
_entity.pdbx_description
1 polymer ?
#
loop_
_entity_poly.entity_id
_entity_poly.type
_entity_poly.pdbx_seq_one_letter_code
_entity_poly.pdbx_strand_id
1 'polypeptide(L)'
;MNRSEPTLRSIRVANEEDAAAIAELSRNLLEFEKSLNGGMGQLNPWAGGVEEILKQMMRPDTLFLVAVINGEIGGYIKTIIVGHQLGPAELGFARWLLGLVESGGRRIFNFLLRRPRPSVVLSGGYISGIFVRAEHRRSNTGHLLVEAAEEWFRQHDIATADLHVLFANSAAREFWEELGYQPVSLGMQKKI
;
A
#
# COMPACT_ATOMS: atom_id res chain seq x y z
N MET A 1 -0.36 -5.29 43.01
CA MET A 1 -1.30 -5.27 41.85
C MET A 1 -0.99 -3.97 41.09
N ASN A 2 -0.15 -4.09 40.08
CA ASN A 2 0.24 -2.94 39.23
C ASN A 2 -0.89 -2.78 38.20
N ARG A 3 -1.76 -1.80 38.38
CA ARG A 3 -2.71 -1.38 37.34
C ARG A 3 -1.85 -0.69 36.27
N SER A 4 -1.57 -1.38 35.16
CA SER A 4 -1.06 -0.73 33.96
C SER A 4 -2.04 0.38 33.59
N GLU A 5 -1.56 1.62 33.54
CA GLU A 5 -2.34 2.74 33.03
C GLU A 5 -2.88 2.41 31.64
N PRO A 6 -4.12 2.81 31.29
CA PRO A 6 -4.65 2.54 29.98
C PRO A 6 -3.76 3.23 28.94
N THR A 7 -3.18 2.43 28.05
CA THR A 7 -2.36 2.94 26.95
C THR A 7 -3.24 3.79 26.02
N LEU A 8 -3.05 5.10 26.06
CA LEU A 8 -3.77 6.03 25.18
C LEU A 8 -3.24 5.84 23.76
N ARG A 9 -4.10 5.37 22.86
CA ARG A 9 -3.75 5.11 21.46
C ARG A 9 -4.73 5.77 20.52
N SER A 10 -4.20 6.47 19.51
CA SER A 10 -5.00 7.02 18.41
C SER A 10 -4.31 6.84 17.08
N ILE A 11 -5.11 6.62 16.02
CA ILE A 11 -4.65 6.66 14.64
C ILE A 11 -5.12 7.99 14.05
N ARG A 12 -4.23 8.71 13.38
CA ARG A 12 -4.56 9.95 12.71
C ARG A 12 -3.75 10.14 11.42
N VAL A 13 -4.21 11.01 10.58
CA VAL A 13 -3.42 11.49 9.43
C VAL A 13 -2.16 12.17 9.93
N ALA A 14 -1.04 11.87 9.30
CA ALA A 14 0.23 12.50 9.61
C ALA A 14 0.25 13.98 9.15
N ASN A 15 0.93 14.81 9.90
CA ASN A 15 1.23 16.19 9.54
C ASN A 15 2.75 16.39 9.31
N GLU A 16 3.17 17.61 8.97
CA GLU A 16 4.57 17.92 8.67
C GLU A 16 5.50 17.66 9.87
N GLU A 17 5.02 17.86 11.11
CA GLU A 17 5.80 17.64 12.33
C GLU A 17 6.14 16.15 12.53
N ASP A 18 5.33 15.25 11.99
CA ASP A 18 5.53 13.81 12.07
C ASP A 18 6.60 13.28 11.10
N ALA A 19 7.01 14.09 10.11
CA ALA A 19 7.88 13.64 9.03
C ALA A 19 9.23 13.09 9.52
N ALA A 20 9.79 13.65 10.58
CA ALA A 20 11.04 13.17 11.17
C ALA A 20 10.88 11.77 11.79
N ALA A 21 9.80 11.54 12.55
CA ALA A 21 9.49 10.25 13.15
C ALA A 21 9.18 9.20 12.09
N ILE A 22 8.43 9.55 11.04
CA ILE A 22 8.13 8.65 9.91
C ILE A 22 9.40 8.28 9.17
N ALA A 23 10.32 9.23 8.92
CA ALA A 23 11.60 8.95 8.28
C ALA A 23 12.47 7.99 9.11
N GLU A 24 12.47 8.13 10.43
CA GLU A 24 13.14 7.19 11.34
C GLU A 24 12.53 5.79 11.25
N LEU A 25 11.20 5.67 11.39
CA LEU A 25 10.49 4.40 11.32
C LEU A 25 10.65 3.72 9.96
N SER A 26 10.67 4.51 8.88
CA SER A 26 10.91 4.02 7.51
C SER A 26 12.32 3.45 7.34
N ARG A 27 13.34 4.08 7.96
CA ARG A 27 14.71 3.52 8.00
C ARG A 27 14.77 2.22 8.79
N ASN A 28 14.10 2.15 9.93
CA ASN A 28 14.03 0.94 10.76
C ASN A 28 13.37 -0.23 10.00
N LEU A 29 12.32 0.06 9.21
CA LEU A 29 11.71 -0.93 8.31
C LEU A 29 12.73 -1.42 7.29
N LEU A 30 13.44 -0.51 6.61
CA LEU A 30 14.44 -0.86 5.61
C LEU A 30 15.59 -1.69 6.18
N GLU A 31 16.09 -1.34 7.37
CA GLU A 31 17.15 -2.09 8.06
C GLU A 31 16.67 -3.49 8.45
N PHE A 32 15.45 -3.60 8.93
CA PHE A 32 14.83 -4.89 9.23
C PHE A 32 14.70 -5.76 7.97
N GLU A 33 14.20 -5.22 6.86
CA GLU A 33 14.10 -5.93 5.59
C GLU A 33 15.47 -6.38 5.05
N LYS A 34 16.50 -5.51 5.17
CA LYS A 34 17.89 -5.88 4.82
C LYS A 34 18.40 -7.06 5.62
N SER A 35 18.10 -7.12 6.91
CA SER A 35 18.51 -8.21 7.79
C SER A 35 17.92 -9.57 7.39
N LEU A 36 16.68 -9.56 6.86
CA LEU A 36 15.98 -10.77 6.41
C LEU A 36 16.48 -11.30 5.06
N ASN A 37 16.92 -10.40 4.17
CA ASN A 37 17.15 -10.72 2.77
C ASN A 37 18.63 -10.92 2.42
N GLY A 38 19.54 -10.77 3.38
CA GLY A 38 20.99 -10.89 3.13
C GLY A 38 21.51 -9.95 2.03
N GLY A 39 20.80 -8.84 1.78
CA GLY A 39 21.11 -7.88 0.73
C GLY A 39 20.62 -8.30 -0.68
N MET A 40 19.87 -9.39 -0.81
CA MET A 40 19.21 -9.77 -2.05
C MET A 40 17.78 -9.25 -2.07
N GLY A 41 17.38 -8.67 -3.19
CA GLY A 41 16.04 -8.10 -3.41
C GLY A 41 16.04 -6.58 -3.53
N GLN A 42 15.07 -6.05 -4.25
CA GLN A 42 14.84 -4.61 -4.30
C GLN A 42 14.25 -4.19 -2.95
N LEU A 43 15.12 -3.59 -2.12
CA LEU A 43 14.66 -2.91 -0.93
C LEU A 43 13.80 -1.74 -1.37
N ASN A 44 12.76 -1.46 -0.60
CA ASN A 44 11.89 -0.33 -0.84
C ASN A 44 12.75 0.95 -1.05
N PRO A 45 12.85 1.50 -2.28
CA PRO A 45 13.67 2.69 -2.54
C PRO A 45 13.12 3.95 -1.86
N TRP A 46 11.99 3.84 -1.18
CA TRP A 46 11.24 4.95 -0.60
C TRP A 46 11.61 5.29 0.84
N ALA A 47 12.66 4.71 1.41
CA ALA A 47 13.22 5.16 2.69
C ALA A 47 13.95 6.51 2.51
N GLY A 48 13.20 7.51 2.09
CA GLY A 48 13.68 8.89 1.95
C GLY A 48 13.96 9.54 3.30
N GLY A 49 14.78 10.60 3.27
CA GLY A 49 14.91 11.51 4.41
C GLY A 49 13.63 12.32 4.65
N VAL A 50 13.67 13.17 5.66
CA VAL A 50 12.51 14.03 6.05
C VAL A 50 11.94 14.81 4.87
N GLU A 51 12.80 15.39 4.04
CA GLU A 51 12.40 16.17 2.85
C GLU A 51 11.57 15.34 1.86
N GLU A 52 11.98 14.09 1.62
CA GLU A 52 11.25 13.20 0.71
C GLU A 52 9.89 12.79 1.30
N ILE A 53 9.80 12.56 2.62
CA ILE A 53 8.53 12.29 3.30
C ILE A 53 7.58 13.50 3.16
N LEU A 54 8.06 14.71 3.42
CA LEU A 54 7.28 15.95 3.26
C LEU A 54 6.75 16.10 1.83
N LYS A 55 7.63 15.89 0.83
CA LYS A 55 7.24 15.94 -0.58
C LYS A 55 6.16 14.91 -0.93
N GLN A 56 6.24 13.72 -0.36
CA GLN A 56 5.25 12.67 -0.59
C GLN A 56 3.92 12.96 0.13
N MET A 57 3.94 13.58 1.31
CA MET A 57 2.74 14.01 2.02
C MET A 57 1.92 15.05 1.23
N MET A 58 2.56 15.83 0.38
CA MET A 58 1.90 16.83 -0.48
C MET A 58 1.17 16.21 -1.69
N ARG A 59 1.34 14.92 -1.95
CA ARG A 59 0.72 14.25 -3.10
C ARG A 59 -0.72 13.87 -2.79
N PRO A 60 -1.68 14.18 -3.68
CA PRO A 60 -3.09 13.88 -3.46
C PRO A 60 -3.43 12.37 -3.50
N ASP A 61 -2.55 11.57 -4.12
CA ASP A 61 -2.67 10.12 -4.25
C ASP A 61 -1.99 9.33 -3.12
N THR A 62 -1.43 10.02 -2.12
CA THR A 62 -0.64 9.41 -1.05
C THR A 62 -1.19 9.80 0.32
N LEU A 63 -1.37 8.81 1.19
CA LEU A 63 -1.74 9.03 2.58
C LEU A 63 -0.68 8.44 3.51
N PHE A 64 -0.33 9.20 4.54
CA PHE A 64 0.40 8.72 5.70
C PHE A 64 -0.51 8.77 6.94
N LEU A 65 -0.61 7.64 7.64
CA LEU A 65 -1.23 7.57 8.95
C LEU A 65 -0.18 7.24 10.01
N VAL A 66 -0.35 7.80 11.20
CA VAL A 66 0.52 7.52 12.35
C VAL A 66 -0.31 6.99 13.52
N ALA A 67 0.29 6.06 14.24
CA ALA A 67 -0.21 5.59 15.53
C ALA A 67 0.48 6.38 16.63
N VAL A 68 -0.29 7.22 17.34
CA VAL A 68 0.19 7.95 18.52
C VAL A 68 -0.13 7.13 19.75
N ILE A 69 0.88 6.79 20.51
CA ILE A 69 0.80 5.94 21.70
C ILE A 69 1.45 6.70 22.86
N ASN A 70 0.67 7.03 23.87
CA ASN A 70 1.12 7.83 25.02
C ASN A 70 1.82 9.15 24.62
N GLY A 71 1.33 9.78 23.54
CA GLY A 71 1.86 11.05 23.02
C GLY A 71 3.03 10.94 22.04
N GLU A 72 3.57 9.74 21.81
CA GLU A 72 4.68 9.50 20.88
C GLU A 72 4.23 8.70 19.66
N ILE A 73 4.92 8.84 18.52
CA ILE A 73 4.64 8.06 17.31
C ILE A 73 5.27 6.67 17.46
N GLY A 74 4.40 5.68 17.68
CA GLY A 74 4.79 4.27 17.83
C GLY A 74 4.71 3.44 16.54
N GLY A 75 4.13 3.99 15.45
CA GLY A 75 4.04 3.31 14.16
C GLY A 75 3.49 4.20 13.07
N TYR A 76 3.64 3.79 11.82
CA TYR A 76 3.08 4.46 10.65
C TYR A 76 2.64 3.47 9.59
N ILE A 77 1.78 3.90 8.68
CA ILE A 77 1.47 3.25 7.41
C ILE A 77 1.48 4.29 6.30
N LYS A 78 1.98 3.92 5.14
CA LYS A 78 1.94 4.71 3.90
C LYS A 78 1.16 3.97 2.84
N THR A 79 0.19 4.64 2.25
CA THR A 79 -0.65 4.13 1.17
C THR A 79 -0.62 5.05 -0.04
N ILE A 80 -0.84 4.48 -1.22
CA ILE A 80 -0.84 5.21 -2.49
C ILE A 80 -2.02 4.71 -3.32
N ILE A 81 -2.75 5.61 -3.98
CA ILE A 81 -3.69 5.27 -5.04
C ILE A 81 -2.92 5.22 -6.34
N VAL A 82 -2.85 4.06 -6.97
CA VAL A 82 -2.16 3.85 -8.23
C VAL A 82 -3.17 3.73 -9.37
N GLY A 83 -3.05 4.58 -10.39
CA GLY A 83 -3.81 4.45 -11.62
C GLY A 83 -3.10 3.48 -12.57
N HIS A 84 -3.74 2.37 -12.91
CA HIS A 84 -3.25 1.44 -13.94
C HIS A 84 -3.92 1.80 -15.26
N GLN A 85 -3.13 2.23 -16.24
CA GLN A 85 -3.58 2.25 -17.64
C GLN A 85 -3.45 0.82 -18.17
N LEU A 86 -4.58 0.18 -18.47
CA LEU A 86 -4.55 -1.13 -19.12
C LEU A 86 -3.84 -1.01 -20.47
N GLY A 87 -2.79 -1.80 -20.66
CA GLY A 87 -2.11 -1.93 -21.94
C GLY A 87 -3.04 -2.47 -23.03
N PRO A 88 -2.65 -2.36 -24.33
CA PRO A 88 -3.47 -2.83 -25.45
C PRO A 88 -3.88 -4.30 -25.36
N ALA A 89 -3.04 -5.16 -24.77
CA ALA A 89 -3.32 -6.58 -24.58
C ALA A 89 -4.38 -6.84 -23.52
N GLU A 90 -4.29 -6.14 -22.37
CA GLU A 90 -5.25 -6.26 -21.27
C GLU A 90 -6.60 -5.65 -21.63
N LEU A 91 -6.59 -4.53 -22.37
CA LEU A 91 -7.80 -3.95 -22.97
C LEU A 91 -8.42 -4.89 -24.00
N GLY A 92 -7.62 -5.67 -24.73
CA GLY A 92 -8.08 -6.69 -25.67
C GLY A 92 -8.90 -7.78 -25.00
N PHE A 93 -8.42 -8.31 -23.86
CA PHE A 93 -9.11 -9.34 -23.09
C PHE A 93 -10.40 -8.82 -22.44
N ALA A 94 -10.34 -7.64 -21.78
CA ALA A 94 -11.51 -7.02 -21.18
C ALA A 94 -12.59 -6.70 -22.23
N ARG A 95 -12.21 -6.25 -23.42
CA ARG A 95 -13.14 -6.02 -24.56
C ARG A 95 -13.68 -7.30 -25.14
N TRP A 96 -12.92 -8.39 -25.18
CA TRP A 96 -13.41 -9.70 -25.61
C TRP A 96 -14.49 -10.21 -24.64
N LEU A 97 -14.26 -10.07 -23.33
CA LEU A 97 -15.25 -10.43 -22.30
C LEU A 97 -16.55 -9.60 -22.40
N LEU A 98 -16.44 -8.29 -22.61
CA LEU A 98 -17.58 -7.39 -22.83
C LEU A 98 -18.25 -7.61 -24.19
N GLY A 99 -17.49 -7.99 -25.20
CA GLY A 99 -18.02 -8.28 -26.55
C GLY A 99 -18.87 -9.56 -26.65
N LEU A 100 -18.78 -10.46 -25.66
CA LEU A 100 -19.66 -11.63 -25.55
C LEU A 100 -21.09 -11.24 -25.10
N VAL A 101 -21.26 -10.06 -24.51
CA VAL A 101 -22.56 -9.55 -24.01
C VAL A 101 -23.28 -8.70 -25.07
N GLU A 102 -22.56 -8.13 -26.05
CA GLU A 102 -23.12 -7.25 -27.09
C GLU A 102 -22.90 -7.82 -28.50
N SER A 103 -23.58 -8.91 -28.83
CA SER A 103 -23.68 -9.38 -30.23
C SER A 103 -24.65 -8.51 -31.01
N GLY A 104 -24.15 -7.59 -31.81
CA GLY A 104 -24.93 -6.93 -32.82
C GLY A 104 -24.59 -5.47 -33.14
N GLY A 105 -23.95 -5.25 -34.27
CA GLY A 105 -24.15 -4.01 -35.09
C GLY A 105 -23.27 -2.77 -34.78
N ARG A 106 -22.67 -2.61 -33.65
CA ARG A 106 -21.91 -1.39 -33.27
C ARG A 106 -20.42 -1.37 -33.69
N ARG A 107 -19.90 -2.44 -34.24
CA ARG A 107 -18.45 -2.55 -34.60
C ARG A 107 -18.03 -1.63 -35.76
N ILE A 108 -18.91 -1.39 -36.71
CA ILE A 108 -18.60 -0.62 -37.94
C ILE A 108 -18.64 0.89 -37.68
N PHE A 109 -19.60 1.34 -36.84
CA PHE A 109 -19.78 2.76 -36.55
C PHE A 109 -18.65 3.40 -35.78
N ASN A 110 -18.06 2.66 -34.83
CA ASN A 110 -16.93 3.15 -34.00
C ASN A 110 -15.60 3.19 -34.74
N PHE A 111 -15.43 2.42 -35.82
CA PHE A 111 -14.25 2.49 -36.67
C PHE A 111 -14.23 3.77 -37.53
N LEU A 112 -15.38 4.21 -37.98
CA LEU A 112 -15.50 5.37 -38.87
C LEU A 112 -15.33 6.72 -38.17
N LEU A 113 -15.59 6.81 -36.87
CA LEU A 113 -15.59 8.09 -36.15
C LEU A 113 -14.25 8.47 -35.47
N ARG A 114 -13.18 7.67 -35.59
CA ARG A 114 -11.86 7.95 -34.97
C ARG A 114 -11.94 8.57 -33.55
N ARG A 115 -12.93 8.16 -32.77
CA ARG A 115 -13.01 8.62 -31.37
C ARG A 115 -11.82 8.08 -30.57
N PRO A 116 -11.16 8.91 -29.76
CA PRO A 116 -10.16 8.42 -28.83
C PRO A 116 -10.78 7.29 -28.00
N ARG A 117 -10.12 6.13 -27.97
CA ARG A 117 -10.60 4.99 -27.19
C ARG A 117 -10.56 5.40 -25.72
N PRO A 118 -11.66 5.25 -24.97
CA PRO A 118 -11.59 5.52 -23.54
C PRO A 118 -10.52 4.59 -22.96
N SER A 119 -9.49 5.16 -22.36
CA SER A 119 -8.58 4.41 -21.51
C SER A 119 -9.35 4.06 -20.25
N VAL A 120 -9.59 2.79 -20.01
CA VAL A 120 -10.09 2.35 -18.71
C VAL A 120 -8.92 2.47 -17.75
N VAL A 121 -8.99 3.43 -16.85
CA VAL A 121 -8.05 3.54 -15.74
C VAL A 121 -8.63 2.68 -14.61
N LEU A 122 -7.99 1.57 -14.32
CA LEU A 122 -8.25 0.83 -13.09
C LEU A 122 -7.41 1.47 -12.00
N SER A 123 -8.06 1.99 -10.98
CA SER A 123 -7.41 2.51 -9.79
C SER A 123 -7.32 1.40 -8.75
N GLY A 124 -6.15 1.17 -8.21
CA GLY A 124 -5.89 0.23 -7.13
C GLY A 124 -5.25 0.93 -5.94
N GLY A 125 -5.42 0.39 -4.75
CA GLY A 125 -4.68 0.79 -3.57
C GLY A 125 -3.33 0.06 -3.51
N TYR A 126 -2.32 0.72 -3.00
CA TYR A 126 -1.03 0.11 -2.71
C TYR A 126 -0.53 0.52 -1.32
N ILE A 127 -0.31 -0.47 -0.44
CA ILE A 127 0.32 -0.25 0.85
C ILE A 127 1.82 -0.35 0.65
N SER A 128 2.49 0.80 0.66
CA SER A 128 3.92 0.87 0.31
C SER A 128 4.85 0.69 1.51
N GLY A 129 4.34 0.77 2.73
CA GLY A 129 5.12 0.51 3.94
C GLY A 129 4.27 0.63 5.19
N ILE A 130 4.52 -0.27 6.13
CA ILE A 130 3.98 -0.23 7.49
C ILE A 130 5.08 -0.64 8.46
N PHE A 131 5.21 0.09 9.55
CA PHE A 131 6.10 -0.26 10.63
C PHE A 131 5.52 0.14 11.98
N VAL A 132 5.63 -0.77 12.94
CA VAL A 132 5.28 -0.52 14.36
C VAL A 132 6.51 -0.84 15.19
N ARG A 133 6.89 0.06 16.10
CA ARG A 133 8.01 -0.13 17.03
C ARG A 133 7.82 -1.43 17.80
N ALA A 134 8.91 -2.11 18.12
CA ALA A 134 8.90 -3.46 18.71
C ALA A 134 8.07 -3.51 20.02
N GLU A 135 8.22 -2.49 20.86
CA GLU A 135 7.50 -2.33 22.14
C GLU A 135 5.99 -2.15 21.99
N HIS A 136 5.53 -1.77 20.79
CA HIS A 136 4.12 -1.56 20.47
C HIS A 136 3.52 -2.62 19.56
N ARG A 137 4.29 -3.67 19.24
CA ARG A 137 3.78 -4.82 18.48
C ARG A 137 2.87 -5.69 19.37
N ARG A 138 2.08 -6.54 18.72
CA ARG A 138 1.10 -7.44 19.38
C ARG A 138 0.08 -6.71 20.27
N SER A 139 -0.11 -5.42 20.03
CA SER A 139 -1.04 -4.56 20.75
C SER A 139 -2.17 -4.02 19.84
N ASN A 140 -2.45 -4.71 18.75
CA ASN A 140 -3.45 -4.33 17.73
C ASN A 140 -3.13 -3.05 16.92
N THR A 141 -1.95 -2.41 17.13
CA THR A 141 -1.61 -1.16 16.45
C THR A 141 -1.52 -1.31 14.93
N GLY A 142 -0.94 -2.41 14.45
CA GLY A 142 -0.86 -2.70 13.02
C GLY A 142 -2.22 -2.86 12.36
N HIS A 143 -3.14 -3.59 13.01
CA HIS A 143 -4.52 -3.77 12.51
C HIS A 143 -5.26 -2.45 12.39
N LEU A 144 -5.18 -1.58 13.41
CA LEU A 144 -5.81 -0.27 13.39
C LEU A 144 -5.26 0.64 12.28
N LEU A 145 -3.96 0.58 12.01
CA LEU A 145 -3.34 1.32 10.90
C LEU A 145 -3.85 0.83 9.54
N VAL A 146 -3.94 -0.51 9.35
CA VAL A 146 -4.43 -1.09 8.09
C VAL A 146 -5.92 -0.80 7.92
N GLU A 147 -6.74 -0.98 8.95
CA GLU A 147 -8.17 -0.67 8.92
C GLU A 147 -8.43 0.79 8.50
N ALA A 148 -7.69 1.74 9.07
CA ALA A 148 -7.80 3.15 8.70
C ALA A 148 -7.32 3.43 7.26
N ALA A 149 -6.31 2.72 6.77
CA ALA A 149 -5.84 2.80 5.40
C ALA A 149 -6.86 2.23 4.40
N GLU A 150 -7.47 1.08 4.72
CA GLU A 150 -8.53 0.47 3.91
C GLU A 150 -9.79 1.34 3.87
N GLU A 151 -10.12 2.00 4.98
CA GLU A 151 -11.22 2.96 5.01
C GLU A 151 -10.96 4.15 4.08
N TRP A 152 -9.72 4.66 4.05
CA TRP A 152 -9.34 5.70 3.09
C TRP A 152 -9.46 5.21 1.65
N PHE A 153 -9.06 3.98 1.33
CA PHE A 153 -9.25 3.39 0.00
C PHE A 153 -10.75 3.30 -0.36
N ARG A 154 -11.61 2.84 0.57
CA ARG A 154 -13.07 2.77 0.33
C ARG A 154 -13.68 4.15 0.05
N GLN A 155 -13.23 5.19 0.75
CA GLN A 155 -13.67 6.57 0.53
C GLN A 155 -13.26 7.14 -0.84
N HIS A 156 -12.30 6.51 -1.52
CA HIS A 156 -11.83 6.87 -2.86
C HIS A 156 -12.27 5.87 -3.94
N ASP A 157 -13.31 5.06 -3.66
CA ASP A 157 -13.86 4.05 -4.57
C ASP A 157 -12.81 3.01 -5.02
N ILE A 158 -11.80 2.73 -4.20
CA ILE A 158 -10.78 1.70 -4.45
C ILE A 158 -11.27 0.37 -3.90
N ALA A 159 -11.44 -0.60 -4.78
CA ALA A 159 -11.98 -1.93 -4.44
C ALA A 159 -10.91 -2.97 -4.05
N THR A 160 -9.65 -2.74 -4.42
CA THR A 160 -8.53 -3.67 -4.18
C THR A 160 -7.32 -2.95 -3.64
N ALA A 161 -6.59 -3.58 -2.74
CA ALA A 161 -5.33 -3.08 -2.23
C ALA A 161 -4.24 -4.15 -2.36
N ASP A 162 -3.10 -3.76 -2.90
CA ASP A 162 -1.93 -4.60 -3.09
C ASP A 162 -0.80 -4.18 -2.15
N LEU A 163 0.11 -5.10 -1.89
CA LEU A 163 1.35 -4.83 -1.15
C LEU A 163 2.45 -5.82 -1.56
N HIS A 164 3.68 -5.52 -1.20
CA HIS A 164 4.78 -6.46 -1.30
C HIS A 164 5.30 -6.82 0.09
N VAL A 165 5.49 -8.11 0.34
CA VAL A 165 6.12 -8.62 1.54
C VAL A 165 7.26 -9.57 1.16
N LEU A 166 8.39 -9.46 1.86
CA LEU A 166 9.52 -10.36 1.64
C LEU A 166 9.12 -11.79 2.01
N PHE A 167 9.41 -12.75 1.15
CA PHE A 167 9.11 -14.17 1.41
C PHE A 167 9.72 -14.67 2.72
N ALA A 168 10.92 -14.18 3.09
CA ALA A 168 11.60 -14.50 4.35
C ALA A 168 10.91 -13.89 5.60
N ASN A 169 10.00 -12.91 5.44
CA ASN A 169 9.28 -12.29 6.54
C ASN A 169 7.98 -13.06 6.85
N SER A 170 8.12 -14.23 7.48
CA SER A 170 6.96 -15.07 7.83
C SER A 170 5.95 -14.35 8.72
N ALA A 171 6.45 -13.59 9.71
CA ALA A 171 5.59 -12.85 10.63
C ALA A 171 4.73 -11.78 9.93
N ALA A 172 5.30 -11.08 8.93
CA ALA A 172 4.50 -10.13 8.14
C ALA A 172 3.51 -10.85 7.22
N ARG A 173 3.89 -12.01 6.65
CA ARG A 173 2.96 -12.79 5.83
C ARG A 173 1.76 -13.27 6.65
N GLU A 174 1.99 -13.86 7.81
CA GLU A 174 0.95 -14.28 8.75
C GLU A 174 0.03 -13.10 9.12
N PHE A 175 0.60 -11.95 9.46
CA PHE A 175 -0.16 -10.72 9.76
C PHE A 175 -1.08 -10.29 8.59
N TRP A 176 -0.59 -10.32 7.34
CA TRP A 176 -1.39 -9.95 6.17
C TRP A 176 -2.45 -10.99 5.84
N GLU A 177 -2.15 -12.28 5.99
CA GLU A 177 -3.11 -13.38 5.81
C GLU A 177 -4.24 -13.33 6.85
N GLU A 178 -3.95 -12.98 8.11
CA GLU A 178 -4.95 -12.75 9.17
C GLU A 178 -5.90 -11.58 8.81
N LEU A 179 -5.42 -10.58 8.09
CA LEU A 179 -6.22 -9.45 7.57
C LEU A 179 -6.98 -9.78 6.27
N GLY A 180 -6.83 -11.00 5.74
CA GLY A 180 -7.53 -11.46 4.54
C GLY A 180 -6.79 -11.20 3.22
N TYR A 181 -5.56 -10.68 3.25
CA TYR A 181 -4.73 -10.55 2.06
C TYR A 181 -4.27 -11.93 1.58
N GLN A 182 -4.27 -12.15 0.27
CA GLN A 182 -3.90 -13.42 -0.35
C GLN A 182 -2.64 -13.25 -1.21
N PRO A 183 -1.70 -14.20 -1.20
CA PRO A 183 -0.55 -14.16 -2.10
C PRO A 183 -0.98 -14.33 -3.55
N VAL A 184 -0.62 -13.37 -4.42
CA VAL A 184 -1.00 -13.35 -5.84
C VAL A 184 0.19 -13.59 -6.78
N SER A 185 1.42 -13.38 -6.30
CA SER A 185 2.63 -13.58 -7.10
C SER A 185 3.83 -13.97 -6.23
N LEU A 186 4.82 -14.61 -6.82
CA LEU A 186 6.09 -14.94 -6.19
C LEU A 186 7.24 -14.42 -7.05
N GLY A 187 8.02 -13.47 -6.52
CA GLY A 187 9.26 -13.02 -7.13
C GLY A 187 10.43 -13.98 -6.83
N MET A 188 11.20 -14.34 -7.86
CA MET A 188 12.39 -15.20 -7.73
C MET A 188 13.61 -14.48 -8.28
N GLN A 189 14.77 -14.61 -7.62
CA GLN A 189 16.02 -13.98 -8.01
C GLN A 189 17.18 -14.98 -7.94
N LYS A 190 18.09 -14.90 -8.91
CA LYS A 190 19.33 -15.66 -8.94
C LYS A 190 20.51 -14.71 -9.15
N LYS A 191 21.57 -14.87 -8.36
CA LYS A 191 22.87 -14.24 -8.66
C LYS A 191 23.56 -15.00 -9.78
N ILE A 192 24.04 -14.28 -10.81
CA ILE A 192 24.76 -14.85 -11.97
C ILE A 192 26.24 -14.49 -11.84
#